data_cbdc607461f62ea9d8797fcdcee7bd72
#
_entry.id   cbdc607461f62ea9d8797fcdcee7bd72
#
_cell.length_a   1.000
_cell.length_b   1.000
_cell.length_c   1.000
_cell.angle_alpha   90.00
_cell.angle_beta   90.00
_cell.angle_gamma   90.00
#
_symmetry.space_group_name_H-M   'P 1'
#
loop_
_entity.id
_entity.type
_entity.pdbx_description
1 polymer ?
#
loop_
_entity_poly.entity_id
_entity_poly.type
_entity_poly.pdbx_seq_one_letter_code
_entity_poly.pdbx_strand_id
1 'polypeptide(L)'
;MAQKNITIRDIAKKAGVSPALVSFVMNNRVEANGKKRYRVSEASRERILSVAAEMNYQPNAAARMLRHGRSRVIGAILSDMANLFYGIIARELENVAAEYGYTVLFGSSDENPGKFEQLVHSFIDKDVEGFIIVPCAGSAPTMEYLRSTRYPFVVIDRHHPDFKVPSVLMDNHAAMDEAVRILTGQGCRKIELVTYAMRISSMMDREERFVQILRDRGTAEEDICIYRLPFDRVSEETESAIDQVIAHGADGLILASNVLSAAVIKALFRRKIRIQQDIRIVGFDYSNLYDVFDPPIPFIMQPLGEISRQAAEYLMQIIETKRKDGDISKITDKIILQGRVIRGPV
;
A
#
# COMPACT_ATOMS: atom_id res chain seq x y z
N MET A 1 -41.72 4.23 -5.91
CA MET A 1 -41.80 3.81 -7.33
C MET A 1 -40.38 3.50 -7.79
N ALA A 2 -40.12 2.28 -8.25
CA ALA A 2 -38.80 1.91 -8.76
C ALA A 2 -38.52 2.71 -10.04
N GLN A 3 -37.43 3.48 -10.03
CA GLN A 3 -37.01 4.28 -11.19
C GLN A 3 -36.60 3.30 -12.28
N LYS A 4 -37.35 3.32 -13.40
CA LYS A 4 -37.11 2.44 -14.56
C LYS A 4 -35.73 2.75 -15.13
N ASN A 5 -34.77 1.81 -15.00
CA ASN A 5 -33.43 1.99 -15.56
C ASN A 5 -33.51 2.22 -17.08
N ILE A 6 -33.09 3.40 -17.51
CA ILE A 6 -33.04 3.76 -18.94
C ILE A 6 -31.99 2.87 -19.62
N THR A 7 -32.36 2.33 -20.77
CA THR A 7 -31.53 1.41 -21.55
C THR A 7 -31.03 2.05 -22.84
N ILE A 8 -30.01 1.46 -23.47
CA ILE A 8 -29.53 1.83 -24.81
C ILE A 8 -30.68 1.78 -25.84
N ARG A 9 -31.66 0.87 -25.67
CA ARG A 9 -32.81 0.75 -26.55
C ARG A 9 -33.76 1.95 -26.43
N ASP A 10 -33.92 2.47 -25.22
CA ASP A 10 -34.77 3.64 -24.97
C ASP A 10 -34.17 4.90 -25.62
N ILE A 11 -32.85 5.08 -25.52
CA ILE A 11 -32.14 6.17 -26.20
C ILE A 11 -32.24 6.01 -27.73
N ALA A 12 -32.01 4.81 -28.24
CA ALA A 12 -32.08 4.52 -29.65
C ALA A 12 -33.45 4.88 -30.25
N LYS A 13 -34.52 4.50 -29.53
CA LYS A 13 -35.90 4.82 -29.90
C LYS A 13 -36.15 6.33 -29.93
N LYS A 14 -35.69 7.07 -28.90
CA LYS A 14 -35.88 8.51 -28.78
C LYS A 14 -35.02 9.31 -29.78
N ALA A 15 -33.77 8.85 -30.01
CA ALA A 15 -32.86 9.49 -30.97
C ALA A 15 -33.11 9.10 -32.43
N GLY A 16 -34.00 8.15 -32.70
CA GLY A 16 -34.31 7.70 -34.07
C GLY A 16 -33.14 6.98 -34.76
N VAL A 17 -32.36 6.19 -33.99
CA VAL A 17 -31.18 5.48 -34.50
C VAL A 17 -31.13 4.03 -34.01
N SER A 18 -30.23 3.21 -34.55
CA SER A 18 -30.07 1.83 -34.08
C SER A 18 -29.44 1.76 -32.69
N PRO A 19 -29.78 0.76 -31.83
CA PRO A 19 -29.13 0.53 -30.58
C PRO A 19 -27.58 0.30 -30.70
N ALA A 20 -27.16 -0.25 -31.84
CA ALA A 20 -25.74 -0.44 -32.15
C ALA A 20 -25.01 0.90 -32.30
N LEU A 21 -25.66 1.90 -32.96
CA LEU A 21 -25.08 3.23 -33.12
C LEU A 21 -24.99 3.98 -31.79
N VAL A 22 -26.05 3.90 -30.95
CA VAL A 22 -26.01 4.46 -29.58
C VAL A 22 -24.88 3.86 -28.78
N SER A 23 -24.79 2.53 -28.79
CA SER A 23 -23.68 1.82 -28.09
C SER A 23 -22.31 2.23 -28.61
N PHE A 24 -22.14 2.49 -29.88
CA PHE A 24 -20.89 2.95 -30.49
C PHE A 24 -20.54 4.36 -30.00
N VAL A 25 -21.48 5.29 -30.04
CA VAL A 25 -21.29 6.68 -29.62
C VAL A 25 -21.00 6.78 -28.13
N MET A 26 -21.79 6.09 -27.30
CA MET A 26 -21.66 6.12 -25.84
C MET A 26 -20.34 5.50 -25.31
N ASN A 27 -19.74 4.58 -26.07
CA ASN A 27 -18.48 3.92 -25.66
C ASN A 27 -17.23 4.50 -26.36
N ASN A 28 -17.37 5.56 -27.14
CA ASN A 28 -16.29 6.27 -27.85
C ASN A 28 -15.28 5.34 -28.58
N ARG A 29 -15.77 4.31 -29.29
CA ARG A 29 -14.94 3.22 -29.81
C ARG A 29 -14.07 3.64 -30.98
N VAL A 30 -12.76 3.54 -30.78
CA VAL A 30 -11.75 3.45 -31.84
C VAL A 30 -11.26 1.99 -31.86
N GLU A 31 -11.18 1.36 -33.04
CA GLU A 31 -10.58 0.02 -33.15
C GLU A 31 -9.07 0.09 -32.87
N ALA A 32 -8.46 -1.05 -32.48
CA ALA A 32 -7.02 -1.15 -32.18
C ALA A 32 -6.12 -0.72 -33.36
N ASN A 33 -6.66 -0.66 -34.58
CA ASN A 33 -5.99 -0.20 -35.81
C ASN A 33 -6.24 1.30 -36.14
N GLY A 34 -6.88 2.05 -35.22
CA GLY A 34 -7.19 3.46 -35.39
C GLY A 34 -8.37 3.76 -36.32
N LYS A 35 -9.02 2.74 -36.94
CA LYS A 35 -10.17 2.93 -37.81
C LYS A 35 -11.48 2.91 -37.01
N LYS A 36 -12.33 3.92 -37.20
CA LYS A 36 -13.70 3.94 -36.65
C LYS A 36 -14.56 2.93 -37.40
N ARG A 37 -15.14 1.95 -36.74
CA ARG A 37 -16.02 0.90 -37.32
C ARG A 37 -17.29 1.46 -37.97
N TYR A 38 -17.72 2.66 -37.56
CA TYR A 38 -18.85 3.39 -38.13
C TYR A 38 -18.46 4.86 -38.39
N ARG A 39 -18.73 5.38 -39.56
CA ARG A 39 -18.76 6.82 -39.78
C ARG A 39 -20.07 7.36 -39.20
N VAL A 40 -19.98 7.95 -38.02
CA VAL A 40 -21.10 8.65 -37.40
C VAL A 40 -20.98 10.11 -37.72
N SER A 41 -22.07 10.70 -38.30
CA SER A 41 -22.09 12.15 -38.51
C SER A 41 -22.08 12.88 -37.16
N GLU A 42 -21.44 14.05 -37.10
CA GLU A 42 -21.39 14.84 -35.86
C GLU A 42 -22.82 15.17 -35.37
N ALA A 43 -23.75 15.50 -36.27
CA ALA A 43 -25.15 15.72 -35.92
C ALA A 43 -25.83 14.50 -35.26
N SER A 44 -25.51 13.28 -35.70
CA SER A 44 -26.04 12.05 -35.07
C SER A 44 -25.39 11.81 -33.70
N ARG A 45 -24.12 12.12 -33.57
CA ARG A 45 -23.40 12.00 -32.30
C ARG A 45 -23.96 12.96 -31.25
N GLU A 46 -24.09 14.23 -31.59
CA GLU A 46 -24.64 15.26 -30.70
C GLU A 46 -26.08 14.92 -30.28
N ARG A 47 -26.93 14.48 -31.21
CA ARG A 47 -28.28 14.06 -30.91
C ARG A 47 -28.34 12.89 -29.94
N ILE A 48 -27.48 11.86 -30.11
CA ILE A 48 -27.44 10.72 -29.20
C ILE A 48 -26.98 11.16 -27.80
N LEU A 49 -25.96 12.01 -27.71
CA LEU A 49 -25.43 12.50 -26.42
C LEU A 49 -26.46 13.40 -25.72
N SER A 50 -27.15 14.27 -26.46
CA SER A 50 -28.20 15.13 -25.92
C SER A 50 -29.40 14.30 -25.38
N VAL A 51 -29.86 13.30 -26.12
CA VAL A 51 -30.95 12.40 -25.67
C VAL A 51 -30.51 11.59 -24.44
N ALA A 52 -29.26 11.12 -24.40
CA ALA A 52 -28.73 10.38 -23.25
C ALA A 52 -28.67 11.27 -21.99
N ALA A 53 -28.22 12.51 -22.14
CA ALA A 53 -28.20 13.50 -21.06
C ALA A 53 -29.60 13.84 -20.56
N GLU A 54 -30.55 14.15 -21.48
CA GLU A 54 -31.94 14.45 -21.14
C GLU A 54 -32.64 13.30 -20.39
N MET A 55 -32.28 12.06 -20.73
CA MET A 55 -32.82 10.85 -20.09
C MET A 55 -32.07 10.45 -18.85
N ASN A 56 -31.03 11.20 -18.41
CA ASN A 56 -30.13 10.84 -17.32
C ASN A 56 -29.59 9.40 -17.45
N TYR A 57 -29.27 9.01 -18.70
CA TYR A 57 -28.74 7.67 -18.93
C TYR A 57 -27.34 7.50 -18.35
N GLN A 58 -27.22 6.56 -17.47
CA GLN A 58 -25.91 6.09 -17.00
C GLN A 58 -25.58 4.73 -17.65
N PRO A 59 -24.42 4.61 -18.32
CA PRO A 59 -24.00 3.33 -18.88
C PRO A 59 -23.90 2.26 -17.80
N ASN A 60 -24.67 1.19 -17.92
CA ASN A 60 -24.68 0.10 -16.95
C ASN A 60 -23.30 -0.60 -16.93
N ALA A 61 -22.59 -0.52 -15.79
CA ALA A 61 -21.29 -1.13 -15.61
C ALA A 61 -21.33 -2.66 -15.76
N ALA A 62 -22.38 -3.32 -15.25
CA ALA A 62 -22.57 -4.75 -15.40
C ALA A 62 -22.78 -5.16 -16.88
N ALA A 63 -23.52 -4.36 -17.66
CA ALA A 63 -23.69 -4.61 -19.09
C ALA A 63 -22.39 -4.39 -19.89
N ARG A 64 -21.53 -3.47 -19.45
CA ARG A 64 -20.20 -3.28 -20.04
C ARG A 64 -19.30 -4.46 -19.71
N MET A 65 -19.32 -4.93 -18.48
CA MET A 65 -18.56 -6.08 -17.99
C MET A 65 -18.94 -7.36 -18.74
N LEU A 66 -20.25 -7.69 -18.84
CA LEU A 66 -20.75 -8.83 -19.61
C LEU A 66 -20.31 -8.79 -21.09
N ARG A 67 -20.16 -7.59 -21.65
CA ARG A 67 -19.79 -7.41 -23.06
C ARG A 67 -18.29 -7.45 -23.32
N HIS A 68 -17.50 -6.99 -22.36
CA HIS A 68 -16.04 -6.84 -22.51
C HIS A 68 -15.23 -7.83 -21.68
N GLY A 69 -15.89 -8.57 -20.77
CA GLY A 69 -15.24 -9.47 -19.83
C GLY A 69 -14.26 -8.76 -18.87
N ARG A 70 -14.49 -7.45 -18.60
CA ARG A 70 -13.60 -6.61 -17.82
C ARG A 70 -14.37 -5.75 -16.83
N SER A 71 -14.05 -5.88 -15.54
CA SER A 71 -14.57 -4.95 -14.51
C SER A 71 -13.80 -3.62 -14.51
N ARG A 72 -12.52 -3.64 -14.87
CA ARG A 72 -11.58 -2.53 -14.67
C ARG A 72 -11.49 -2.09 -13.22
N VAL A 73 -11.58 -3.05 -12.31
CA VAL A 73 -11.46 -2.83 -10.88
C VAL A 73 -10.34 -3.71 -10.35
N ILE A 74 -9.48 -3.15 -9.51
CA ILE A 74 -8.50 -3.89 -8.72
C ILE A 74 -8.79 -3.70 -7.23
N GLY A 75 -8.40 -4.68 -6.42
CA GLY A 75 -8.50 -4.61 -4.96
C GLY A 75 -7.17 -4.20 -4.35
N ALA A 76 -7.19 -3.27 -3.39
CA ALA A 76 -6.04 -2.98 -2.54
C ALA A 76 -6.40 -3.28 -1.10
N ILE A 77 -5.75 -4.28 -0.49
CA ILE A 77 -5.96 -4.65 0.90
C ILE A 77 -4.72 -4.21 1.69
N LEU A 78 -4.90 -3.16 2.47
CA LEU A 78 -3.86 -2.53 3.28
C LEU A 78 -4.00 -2.95 4.74
N SER A 79 -2.97 -2.70 5.55
CA SER A 79 -3.00 -3.09 6.95
C SER A 79 -3.91 -2.20 7.79
N ASP A 80 -3.69 -0.87 7.72
CA ASP A 80 -4.45 0.11 8.52
C ASP A 80 -4.66 1.41 7.73
N MET A 81 -5.88 1.64 7.26
CA MET A 81 -6.23 2.84 6.49
C MET A 81 -6.19 4.13 7.33
N ALA A 82 -6.17 4.04 8.65
CA ALA A 82 -6.02 5.21 9.52
C ALA A 82 -4.56 5.67 9.63
N ASN A 83 -3.59 4.81 9.30
CA ASN A 83 -2.19 5.18 9.28
C ASN A 83 -1.87 5.98 8.01
N LEU A 84 -1.28 7.17 8.18
CA LEU A 84 -0.86 8.05 7.08
C LEU A 84 0.02 7.35 6.04
N PHE A 85 0.87 6.41 6.46
CA PHE A 85 1.69 5.58 5.60
C PHE A 85 0.85 4.88 4.51
N TYR A 86 -0.21 4.20 4.91
CA TYR A 86 -1.11 3.52 3.97
C TYR A 86 -2.04 4.49 3.24
N GLY A 87 -2.34 5.65 3.83
CA GLY A 87 -3.07 6.72 3.16
C GLY A 87 -2.32 7.28 1.94
N ILE A 88 -0.99 7.43 2.06
CA ILE A 88 -0.13 7.84 0.93
C ILE A 88 -0.09 6.75 -0.14
N ILE A 89 0.11 5.48 0.24
CA ILE A 89 0.07 4.35 -0.69
C ILE A 89 -1.28 4.31 -1.43
N ALA A 90 -2.39 4.44 -0.72
CA ALA A 90 -3.73 4.42 -1.31
C ALA A 90 -3.90 5.52 -2.37
N ARG A 91 -3.46 6.74 -2.07
CA ARG A 91 -3.50 7.87 -3.01
C ARG A 91 -2.68 7.60 -4.26
N GLU A 92 -1.47 7.11 -4.11
CA GLU A 92 -0.58 6.81 -5.23
C GLU A 92 -1.10 5.64 -6.08
N LEU A 93 -1.65 4.58 -5.45
CA LEU A 93 -2.29 3.48 -6.17
C LEU A 93 -3.50 3.95 -6.98
N GLU A 94 -4.34 4.83 -6.41
CA GLU A 94 -5.48 5.42 -7.12
C GLU A 94 -5.03 6.19 -8.36
N ASN A 95 -4.01 7.06 -8.20
CA ASN A 95 -3.45 7.85 -9.30
C ASN A 95 -2.93 6.95 -10.43
N VAL A 96 -2.09 5.97 -10.10
CA VAL A 96 -1.50 5.08 -11.10
C VAL A 96 -2.54 4.18 -11.74
N ALA A 97 -3.46 3.60 -10.98
CA ALA A 97 -4.54 2.77 -11.53
C ALA A 97 -5.41 3.54 -12.54
N ALA A 98 -5.69 4.83 -12.25
CA ALA A 98 -6.45 5.69 -13.16
C ALA A 98 -5.75 5.91 -14.50
N GLU A 99 -4.41 6.00 -14.55
CA GLU A 99 -3.63 6.07 -15.79
C GLU A 99 -3.89 4.85 -16.70
N TYR A 100 -4.12 3.68 -16.10
CA TYR A 100 -4.46 2.42 -16.80
C TYR A 100 -5.97 2.22 -17.00
N GLY A 101 -6.80 3.17 -16.57
CA GLY A 101 -8.27 3.12 -16.67
C GLY A 101 -8.89 2.12 -15.70
N TYR A 102 -8.26 1.89 -14.54
CA TYR A 102 -8.77 1.07 -13.45
C TYR A 102 -9.26 1.92 -12.28
N THR A 103 -10.23 1.38 -11.54
CA THR A 103 -10.66 1.88 -10.23
C THR A 103 -10.11 0.96 -9.16
N VAL A 104 -9.75 1.51 -8.00
CA VAL A 104 -9.26 0.72 -6.86
C VAL A 104 -10.35 0.59 -5.80
N LEU A 105 -10.64 -0.63 -5.35
CA LEU A 105 -11.39 -0.91 -4.13
C LEU A 105 -10.41 -1.06 -2.98
N PHE A 106 -10.59 -0.28 -1.93
CA PHE A 106 -9.73 -0.34 -0.75
C PHE A 106 -10.38 -1.12 0.38
N GLY A 107 -9.58 -1.90 1.12
CA GLY A 107 -9.96 -2.56 2.34
C GLY A 107 -8.83 -2.49 3.36
N SER A 108 -9.20 -2.40 4.66
CA SER A 108 -8.26 -2.44 5.79
C SER A 108 -8.37 -3.79 6.49
N SER A 109 -7.27 -4.53 6.56
CA SER A 109 -7.25 -5.83 7.25
C SER A 109 -7.15 -5.69 8.77
N ASP A 110 -6.70 -4.53 9.28
CA ASP A 110 -6.46 -4.23 10.69
C ASP A 110 -5.59 -5.29 11.37
N GLU A 111 -4.61 -5.83 10.65
CA GLU A 111 -3.73 -6.94 11.06
C GLU A 111 -4.50 -8.22 11.46
N ASN A 112 -5.75 -8.37 11.02
CA ASN A 112 -6.60 -9.50 11.31
C ASN A 112 -6.71 -10.44 10.09
N PRO A 113 -6.20 -11.69 10.17
CA PRO A 113 -6.21 -12.62 9.04
C PRO A 113 -7.63 -13.04 8.60
N GLY A 114 -8.60 -13.12 9.51
CA GLY A 114 -9.99 -13.42 9.15
C GLY A 114 -10.63 -12.26 8.39
N LYS A 115 -10.34 -11.02 8.78
CA LYS A 115 -10.80 -9.83 8.03
C LYS A 115 -10.12 -9.74 6.66
N PHE A 116 -8.83 -10.07 6.58
CA PHE A 116 -8.10 -10.14 5.32
C PHE A 116 -8.75 -11.13 4.35
N GLU A 117 -9.07 -12.36 4.82
CA GLU A 117 -9.76 -13.38 4.04
C GLU A 117 -11.14 -12.92 3.56
N GLN A 118 -11.95 -12.34 4.46
CA GLN A 118 -13.27 -11.80 4.12
C GLN A 118 -13.19 -10.71 3.04
N LEU A 119 -12.20 -9.81 3.11
CA LEU A 119 -11.98 -8.78 2.11
C LEU A 119 -11.61 -9.39 0.75
N VAL A 120 -10.72 -10.38 0.71
CA VAL A 120 -10.36 -11.09 -0.53
C VAL A 120 -11.60 -11.67 -1.18
N HIS A 121 -12.41 -12.46 -0.47
CA HIS A 121 -13.62 -13.05 -1.02
C HIS A 121 -14.64 -12.00 -1.44
N SER A 122 -14.89 -10.98 -0.60
CA SER A 122 -15.81 -9.89 -0.95
C SER A 122 -15.40 -9.13 -2.21
N PHE A 123 -14.11 -8.96 -2.45
CA PHE A 123 -13.62 -8.27 -3.64
C PHE A 123 -13.68 -9.18 -4.89
N ILE A 124 -13.43 -10.48 -4.72
CA ILE A 124 -13.66 -11.47 -5.80
C ILE A 124 -15.13 -11.45 -6.24
N ASP A 125 -16.09 -11.42 -5.29
CA ASP A 125 -17.52 -11.30 -5.59
C ASP A 125 -17.90 -10.00 -6.31
N LYS A 126 -17.03 -9.00 -6.27
CA LYS A 126 -17.17 -7.72 -7.02
C LYS A 126 -16.35 -7.71 -8.31
N ASP A 127 -15.91 -8.87 -8.76
CA ASP A 127 -15.17 -9.07 -9.99
C ASP A 127 -13.89 -8.22 -10.10
N VAL A 128 -13.14 -8.01 -9.02
CA VAL A 128 -11.82 -7.38 -9.15
C VAL A 128 -10.94 -8.25 -10.05
N GLU A 129 -10.11 -7.62 -10.88
CA GLU A 129 -9.25 -8.33 -11.83
C GLU A 129 -7.92 -8.78 -11.21
N GLY A 130 -7.59 -8.25 -10.05
CA GLY A 130 -6.38 -8.59 -9.30
C GLY A 130 -6.24 -7.76 -8.02
N PHE A 131 -5.21 -8.07 -7.22
CA PHE A 131 -4.99 -7.47 -5.92
C PHE A 131 -3.60 -6.86 -5.76
N ILE A 132 -3.54 -5.76 -5.00
CA ILE A 132 -2.33 -5.29 -4.34
C ILE A 132 -2.56 -5.49 -2.84
N ILE A 133 -1.69 -6.24 -2.18
CA ILE A 133 -1.92 -6.66 -0.79
C ILE A 133 -0.72 -6.40 0.11
N VAL A 134 -1.03 -6.01 1.34
CA VAL A 134 -0.10 -6.00 2.46
C VAL A 134 -0.44 -7.22 3.33
N PRO A 135 0.39 -8.27 3.37
CA PRO A 135 0.10 -9.46 4.15
C PRO A 135 0.10 -9.15 5.64
N CYS A 136 -0.84 -9.69 6.40
CA CYS A 136 -0.81 -9.69 7.86
C CYS A 136 -0.33 -11.05 8.41
N ALA A 137 0.03 -11.09 9.69
CA ALA A 137 0.36 -12.34 10.35
C ALA A 137 -0.81 -13.33 10.25
N GLY A 138 -0.53 -14.56 9.83
CA GLY A 138 -1.56 -15.60 9.63
C GLY A 138 -2.32 -15.53 8.31
N SER A 139 -1.96 -14.64 7.37
CA SER A 139 -2.61 -14.54 6.04
C SER A 139 -2.18 -15.64 5.04
N ALA A 140 -1.26 -16.52 5.41
CA ALA A 140 -0.74 -17.58 4.53
C ALA A 140 -1.82 -18.42 3.82
N PRO A 141 -2.89 -18.91 4.49
CA PRO A 141 -3.92 -19.70 3.81
C PRO A 141 -4.62 -18.93 2.69
N THR A 142 -4.93 -17.65 2.91
CA THR A 142 -5.60 -16.80 1.91
C THR A 142 -4.66 -16.46 0.75
N MET A 143 -3.37 -16.26 1.00
CA MET A 143 -2.38 -16.06 -0.05
C MET A 143 -2.19 -17.33 -0.90
N GLU A 144 -2.19 -18.52 -0.26
CA GLU A 144 -2.17 -19.80 -0.96
C GLU A 144 -3.42 -20.02 -1.82
N TYR A 145 -4.59 -19.61 -1.31
CA TYR A 145 -5.83 -19.62 -2.10
C TYR A 145 -5.68 -18.77 -3.37
N LEU A 146 -5.20 -17.51 -3.27
CA LEU A 146 -4.97 -16.66 -4.43
C LEU A 146 -3.98 -17.27 -5.42
N ARG A 147 -2.90 -17.88 -4.91
CA ARG A 147 -1.87 -18.53 -5.72
C ARG A 147 -2.43 -19.78 -6.44
N SER A 148 -3.11 -20.67 -5.72
CA SER A 148 -3.65 -21.94 -6.27
C SER A 148 -4.76 -21.70 -7.29
N THR A 149 -5.57 -20.65 -7.09
CA THR A 149 -6.61 -20.23 -8.03
C THR A 149 -6.07 -19.36 -9.18
N ARG A 150 -4.76 -19.12 -9.22
CA ARG A 150 -4.09 -18.25 -10.20
C ARG A 150 -4.74 -16.87 -10.27
N TYR A 151 -5.10 -16.32 -9.11
CA TYR A 151 -5.62 -14.96 -9.06
C TYR A 151 -4.46 -13.97 -9.16
N PRO A 152 -4.51 -12.94 -10.05
CA PRO A 152 -3.45 -11.95 -10.15
C PRO A 152 -3.29 -11.18 -8.83
N PHE A 153 -2.09 -11.13 -8.26
CA PHE A 153 -1.82 -10.29 -7.10
C PHE A 153 -0.34 -9.91 -7.01
N VAL A 154 -0.08 -8.79 -6.36
CA VAL A 154 1.26 -8.29 -6.01
C VAL A 154 1.27 -7.92 -4.53
N VAL A 155 2.35 -8.27 -3.85
CA VAL A 155 2.57 -7.97 -2.44
C VAL A 155 3.42 -6.71 -2.30
N ILE A 156 3.09 -5.85 -1.33
CA ILE A 156 3.86 -4.63 -1.03
C ILE A 156 4.15 -4.52 0.47
N ASP A 157 5.12 -3.65 0.84
CA ASP A 157 5.55 -3.30 2.20
C ASP A 157 6.25 -4.45 2.94
N ARG A 158 5.69 -5.63 2.90
CA ARG A 158 6.22 -6.82 3.57
C ARG A 158 6.02 -8.06 2.70
N HIS A 159 6.90 -9.04 2.84
CA HIS A 159 6.78 -10.33 2.15
C HIS A 159 6.27 -11.42 3.10
N HIS A 160 5.83 -12.52 2.53
CA HIS A 160 5.55 -13.72 3.32
C HIS A 160 6.77 -14.66 3.23
N PRO A 161 7.32 -15.14 4.36
CA PRO A 161 8.55 -15.93 4.35
C PRO A 161 8.41 -17.25 3.56
N ASP A 162 7.21 -17.85 3.57
CA ASP A 162 6.97 -19.16 2.97
C ASP A 162 6.60 -19.11 1.48
N PHE A 163 6.37 -17.92 0.91
CA PHE A 163 5.88 -17.77 -0.46
C PHE A 163 6.81 -16.90 -1.32
N LYS A 164 7.21 -17.45 -2.46
CA LYS A 164 7.78 -16.66 -3.55
C LYS A 164 6.62 -16.14 -4.42
N VAL A 165 6.33 -14.87 -4.29
CA VAL A 165 5.23 -14.18 -4.98
C VAL A 165 5.69 -12.83 -5.50
N PRO A 166 5.05 -12.30 -6.55
CA PRO A 166 5.34 -10.96 -7.05
C PRO A 166 5.30 -9.95 -5.92
N SER A 167 6.39 -9.21 -5.69
CA SER A 167 6.47 -8.29 -4.56
C SER A 167 7.29 -7.04 -4.86
N VAL A 168 6.87 -5.90 -4.28
CA VAL A 168 7.61 -4.64 -4.31
C VAL A 168 7.82 -4.17 -2.89
N LEU A 169 9.08 -4.13 -2.46
CA LEU A 169 9.47 -3.97 -1.07
C LEU A 169 10.56 -2.90 -0.93
N MET A 170 10.75 -2.39 0.28
CA MET A 170 11.92 -1.60 0.63
C MET A 170 13.05 -2.53 1.11
N ASP A 171 14.30 -2.10 0.88
CA ASP A 171 15.49 -2.69 1.50
C ASP A 171 15.56 -2.27 2.98
N ASN A 172 14.97 -3.10 3.85
CA ASN A 172 14.94 -2.85 5.30
C ASN A 172 16.33 -2.99 5.94
N HIS A 173 17.20 -3.81 5.37
CA HIS A 173 18.57 -3.97 5.87
C HIS A 173 19.39 -2.70 5.63
N ALA A 174 19.42 -2.21 4.38
CA ALA A 174 20.12 -0.95 4.07
C ALA A 174 19.52 0.25 4.83
N ALA A 175 18.20 0.27 5.03
CA ALA A 175 17.54 1.29 5.83
C ALA A 175 17.99 1.27 7.30
N MET A 176 18.17 0.09 7.90
CA MET A 176 18.67 -0.03 9.29
C MET A 176 20.14 0.34 9.37
N ASP A 177 20.97 -0.01 8.38
CA ASP A 177 22.37 0.44 8.31
C ASP A 177 22.46 1.97 8.38
N GLU A 178 21.61 2.65 7.62
CA GLU A 178 21.56 4.10 7.62
C GLU A 178 21.08 4.67 8.97
N ALA A 179 20.06 4.08 9.59
CA ALA A 179 19.55 4.54 10.89
C ALA A 179 20.64 4.45 11.99
N VAL A 180 21.34 3.32 12.08
CA VAL A 180 22.44 3.15 13.03
C VAL A 180 23.60 4.09 12.70
N ARG A 181 23.94 4.28 11.41
CA ARG A 181 25.00 5.18 10.96
C ARG A 181 24.72 6.64 11.36
N ILE A 182 23.48 7.08 11.28
CA ILE A 182 23.08 8.43 11.71
C ILE A 182 23.34 8.62 13.19
N LEU A 183 22.83 7.73 14.06
CA LEU A 183 23.01 7.84 15.51
C LEU A 183 24.48 7.74 15.91
N THR A 184 25.21 6.82 15.31
CA THR A 184 26.65 6.68 15.57
C THR A 184 27.41 7.94 15.16
N GLY A 185 27.11 8.52 14.00
CA GLY A 185 27.68 9.76 13.52
C GLY A 185 27.37 10.96 14.42
N GLN A 186 26.30 10.90 15.18
CA GLN A 186 25.93 11.89 16.20
C GLN A 186 26.59 11.60 17.57
N GLY A 187 27.41 10.56 17.68
CA GLY A 187 28.16 10.20 18.89
C GLY A 187 27.41 9.29 19.86
N CYS A 188 26.25 8.71 19.45
CA CYS A 188 25.55 7.74 20.30
C CYS A 188 26.38 6.47 20.48
N ARG A 189 26.45 6.00 21.72
CA ARG A 189 27.18 4.79 22.12
C ARG A 189 26.25 3.64 22.50
N LYS A 190 25.10 3.97 23.09
CA LYS A 190 24.09 3.00 23.52
C LYS A 190 22.81 3.21 22.73
N ILE A 191 22.75 2.51 21.60
CA ILE A 191 21.61 2.59 20.66
C ILE A 191 20.67 1.43 20.95
N GLU A 192 19.36 1.73 21.08
CA GLU A 192 18.31 0.75 21.34
C GLU A 192 17.22 0.86 20.29
N LEU A 193 16.43 -0.21 20.11
CA LEU A 193 15.39 -0.32 19.11
C LEU A 193 14.01 -0.45 19.75
N VAL A 194 13.04 0.34 19.29
CA VAL A 194 11.62 0.15 19.59
C VAL A 194 10.92 -0.34 18.33
N THR A 195 10.28 -1.51 18.40
CA THR A 195 9.63 -2.21 17.30
C THR A 195 8.31 -2.83 17.74
N TYR A 196 7.60 -3.49 16.83
CA TYR A 196 6.39 -4.24 17.17
C TYR A 196 6.68 -5.67 17.56
N ALA A 197 5.86 -6.22 18.48
CA ALA A 197 5.89 -7.64 18.85
C ALA A 197 5.40 -8.57 17.71
N MET A 198 4.90 -8.01 16.61
CA MET A 198 4.37 -8.75 15.48
C MET A 198 5.48 -9.35 14.60
N ARG A 199 5.30 -10.62 14.22
CA ARG A 199 6.20 -11.32 13.30
C ARG A 199 5.83 -11.01 11.83
N ILE A 200 6.07 -9.80 11.40
CA ILE A 200 5.94 -9.35 10.01
C ILE A 200 7.33 -9.07 9.43
N SER A 201 7.54 -9.39 8.17
CA SER A 201 8.88 -9.41 7.58
C SER A 201 9.60 -8.07 7.68
N SER A 202 8.93 -6.94 7.44
CA SER A 202 9.56 -5.62 7.53
C SER A 202 10.12 -5.30 8.92
N MET A 203 9.43 -5.71 10.00
CA MET A 203 9.92 -5.53 11.37
C MET A 203 11.02 -6.53 11.70
N MET A 204 10.87 -7.78 11.26
CA MET A 204 11.88 -8.82 11.47
C MET A 204 13.20 -8.48 10.76
N ASP A 205 13.14 -8.04 9.52
CA ASP A 205 14.33 -7.63 8.75
C ASP A 205 15.06 -6.45 9.43
N ARG A 206 14.30 -5.45 9.90
CA ARG A 206 14.87 -4.30 10.65
C ARG A 206 15.52 -4.75 11.96
N GLU A 207 14.84 -5.60 12.71
CA GLU A 207 15.35 -6.13 13.99
C GLU A 207 16.59 -7.01 13.78
N GLU A 208 16.55 -7.96 12.86
CA GLU A 208 17.66 -8.84 12.53
C GLU A 208 18.91 -8.04 12.15
N ARG A 209 18.72 -7.05 11.25
CA ARG A 209 19.84 -6.21 10.83
C ARG A 209 20.39 -5.35 11.96
N PHE A 210 19.54 -4.81 12.82
CA PHE A 210 19.94 -4.05 14.00
C PHE A 210 20.85 -4.89 14.92
N VAL A 211 20.41 -6.11 15.26
CA VAL A 211 21.18 -7.04 16.08
C VAL A 211 22.54 -7.37 15.46
N GLN A 212 22.54 -7.67 14.13
CA GLN A 212 23.77 -7.97 13.42
C GLN A 212 24.78 -6.81 13.48
N ILE A 213 24.31 -5.57 13.25
CA ILE A 213 25.18 -4.39 13.30
C ILE A 213 25.81 -4.22 14.68
N LEU A 214 25.04 -4.37 15.75
CA LEU A 214 25.55 -4.20 17.10
C LEU A 214 26.54 -5.31 17.46
N ARG A 215 26.30 -6.56 17.08
CA ARG A 215 27.25 -7.67 17.21
C ARG A 215 28.57 -7.41 16.47
N ASP A 216 28.50 -6.97 15.23
CA ASP A 216 29.66 -6.64 14.40
C ASP A 216 30.50 -5.50 15.02
N ARG A 217 29.86 -4.65 15.86
CA ARG A 217 30.52 -3.58 16.62
C ARG A 217 31.07 -4.04 17.98
N GLY A 218 30.89 -5.31 18.35
CA GLY A 218 31.37 -5.88 19.61
C GLY A 218 30.48 -5.57 20.81
N THR A 219 29.20 -5.18 20.59
CA THR A 219 28.23 -5.02 21.70
C THR A 219 27.91 -6.39 22.28
N ALA A 220 27.95 -6.53 23.60
CA ALA A 220 27.58 -7.77 24.28
C ALA A 220 26.07 -8.07 24.11
N GLU A 221 25.70 -9.34 24.07
CA GLU A 221 24.28 -9.74 23.83
C GLU A 221 23.34 -9.15 24.89
N GLU A 222 23.76 -9.06 26.13
CA GLU A 222 23.01 -8.49 27.24
C GLU A 222 22.78 -6.98 27.13
N ASP A 223 23.60 -6.30 26.30
CA ASP A 223 23.48 -4.85 26.03
C ASP A 223 22.69 -4.54 24.77
N ILE A 224 22.26 -5.55 24.00
CA ILE A 224 21.40 -5.37 22.80
C ILE A 224 19.95 -5.31 23.26
N CYS A 225 19.44 -4.09 23.44
CA CYS A 225 18.08 -3.86 23.93
C CYS A 225 17.09 -3.58 22.81
N ILE A 226 16.00 -4.35 22.78
CA ILE A 226 14.91 -4.24 21.81
C ILE A 226 13.56 -4.29 22.56
N TYR A 227 12.79 -3.21 22.42
CA TYR A 227 11.46 -3.09 23.02
C TYR A 227 10.39 -3.43 21.99
N ARG A 228 9.73 -4.58 22.16
CA ARG A 228 8.70 -5.08 21.25
C ARG A 228 7.33 -4.78 21.82
N LEU A 229 6.63 -3.80 21.21
CA LEU A 229 5.32 -3.35 21.67
C LEU A 229 4.19 -4.08 20.94
N PRO A 230 3.14 -4.53 21.64
CA PRO A 230 1.92 -5.05 21.01
C PRO A 230 1.26 -3.99 20.14
N PHE A 231 0.86 -4.35 18.92
CA PHE A 231 0.29 -3.42 17.94
C PHE A 231 -1.00 -2.75 18.45
N ASP A 232 -1.85 -3.49 19.15
CA ASP A 232 -3.13 -3.05 19.69
C ASP A 232 -3.01 -2.26 21.00
N ARG A 233 -1.84 -2.29 21.66
CA ARG A 233 -1.58 -1.64 22.96
C ARG A 233 -0.33 -0.76 22.98
N VAL A 234 0.07 -0.23 21.84
CA VAL A 234 1.26 0.63 21.72
C VAL A 234 1.25 1.78 22.74
N SER A 235 0.12 2.48 22.86
CA SER A 235 0.02 3.64 23.75
C SER A 235 0.18 3.28 25.23
N GLU A 236 -0.24 2.11 25.65
CA GLU A 236 -0.18 1.63 27.04
C GLU A 236 1.22 1.14 27.38
N GLU A 237 1.79 0.30 26.50
CA GLU A 237 3.08 -0.36 26.75
C GLU A 237 4.29 0.56 26.51
N THR A 238 4.12 1.64 25.74
CA THR A 238 5.21 2.61 25.48
C THR A 238 5.74 3.25 26.77
N GLU A 239 4.86 3.54 27.74
CA GLU A 239 5.29 4.18 28.98
C GLU A 239 6.31 3.31 29.74
N SER A 240 6.00 2.03 29.93
CA SER A 240 6.91 1.06 30.57
C SER A 240 8.21 0.86 29.78
N ALA A 241 8.12 0.78 28.44
CA ALA A 241 9.31 0.63 27.60
C ALA A 241 10.23 1.84 27.72
N ILE A 242 9.71 3.06 27.77
CA ILE A 242 10.53 4.27 27.91
C ILE A 242 11.14 4.39 29.29
N ASP A 243 10.49 3.92 30.36
CA ASP A 243 11.10 3.85 31.68
C ASP A 243 12.33 2.93 31.69
N GLN A 244 12.26 1.80 30.97
CA GLN A 244 13.39 0.90 30.79
C GLN A 244 14.52 1.52 29.96
N VAL A 245 14.19 2.17 28.81
CA VAL A 245 15.15 2.92 27.98
C VAL A 245 15.95 3.92 28.82
N ILE A 246 15.26 4.70 29.66
CA ILE A 246 15.90 5.69 30.53
C ILE A 246 16.77 5.01 31.60
N ALA A 247 16.27 3.94 32.25
CA ALA A 247 17.00 3.21 33.27
C ALA A 247 18.27 2.57 32.71
N HIS A 248 18.24 2.10 31.45
CA HIS A 248 19.41 1.55 30.77
C HIS A 248 20.41 2.62 30.34
N GLY A 249 20.02 3.89 30.29
CA GLY A 249 20.85 5.01 29.86
C GLY A 249 21.14 5.03 28.38
N ALA A 250 20.13 4.69 27.55
CA ALA A 250 20.23 4.81 26.12
C ALA A 250 20.42 6.29 25.71
N ASP A 251 21.36 6.54 24.79
CA ASP A 251 21.62 7.86 24.21
C ASP A 251 21.15 7.98 22.76
N GLY A 252 20.72 6.84 22.16
CA GLY A 252 20.16 6.75 20.83
C GLY A 252 18.98 5.79 20.74
N LEU A 253 17.89 6.17 20.05
CA LEU A 253 16.75 5.32 19.78
C LEU A 253 16.45 5.23 18.30
N ILE A 254 16.22 4.01 17.82
CA ILE A 254 15.61 3.76 16.51
C ILE A 254 14.16 3.36 16.72
N LEU A 255 13.24 4.04 16.00
CA LEU A 255 11.81 3.84 16.11
C LEU A 255 11.30 3.24 14.79
N ALA A 256 10.94 1.96 14.82
CA ALA A 256 10.72 1.15 13.63
C ALA A 256 9.45 1.50 12.82
N SER A 257 8.65 2.50 13.22
CA SER A 257 7.52 3.02 12.45
C SER A 257 7.12 4.43 12.92
N ASN A 258 6.32 5.13 12.09
CA ASN A 258 5.75 6.43 12.43
C ASN A 258 4.82 6.39 13.65
N VAL A 259 4.05 5.33 13.83
CA VAL A 259 3.13 5.17 14.99
C VAL A 259 3.92 4.99 16.28
N LEU A 260 4.95 4.14 16.28
CA LEU A 260 5.87 3.99 17.40
C LEU A 260 6.57 5.31 17.72
N SER A 261 6.99 6.04 16.69
CA SER A 261 7.63 7.35 16.86
C SER A 261 6.70 8.34 17.58
N ALA A 262 5.44 8.42 17.16
CA ALA A 262 4.48 9.32 17.81
C ALA A 262 4.23 8.96 19.28
N ALA A 263 4.16 7.66 19.61
CA ALA A 263 3.98 7.19 20.98
C ALA A 263 5.20 7.49 21.86
N VAL A 264 6.40 7.11 21.38
CA VAL A 264 7.66 7.31 22.11
C VAL A 264 7.98 8.79 22.33
N ILE A 265 7.83 9.63 21.30
CA ILE A 265 8.04 11.08 21.41
C ILE A 265 7.15 11.68 22.51
N LYS A 266 5.85 11.31 22.54
CA LYS A 266 4.93 11.75 23.59
C LYS A 266 5.33 11.29 24.98
N ALA A 267 5.81 10.04 25.11
CA ALA A 267 6.24 9.49 26.38
C ALA A 267 7.52 10.16 26.91
N LEU A 268 8.50 10.42 26.04
CA LEU A 268 9.71 11.18 26.39
C LEU A 268 9.39 12.62 26.76
N PHE A 269 8.50 13.28 26.03
CA PHE A 269 8.06 14.64 26.32
C PHE A 269 7.41 14.75 27.71
N ARG A 270 6.54 13.80 28.08
CA ARG A 270 5.94 13.76 29.44
C ARG A 270 6.98 13.64 30.55
N ARG A 271 8.10 12.96 30.28
CA ARG A 271 9.24 12.79 31.22
C ARG A 271 10.24 13.95 31.18
N LYS A 272 9.95 14.99 30.37
CA LYS A 272 10.83 16.15 30.18
C LYS A 272 12.22 15.79 29.66
N ILE A 273 12.36 14.68 28.95
CA ILE A 273 13.59 14.29 28.25
C ILE A 273 13.72 15.16 27.00
N ARG A 274 14.88 15.78 26.84
CA ARG A 274 15.15 16.67 25.71
C ARG A 274 15.56 15.83 24.49
N ILE A 275 14.61 15.62 23.59
CA ILE A 275 14.84 14.89 22.34
C ILE A 275 15.88 15.65 21.50
N GLN A 276 16.79 14.92 20.86
CA GLN A 276 17.97 15.39 20.12
C GLN A 276 19.10 16.04 20.97
N GLN A 277 18.92 16.08 22.29
CA GLN A 277 19.93 16.55 23.26
C GLN A 277 20.29 15.46 24.27
N ASP A 278 19.34 15.04 25.11
CA ASP A 278 19.57 13.97 26.11
C ASP A 278 19.48 12.58 25.46
N ILE A 279 18.59 12.40 24.51
CA ILE A 279 18.43 11.19 23.68
C ILE A 279 18.23 11.57 22.21
N ARG A 280 18.96 10.93 21.32
CA ARG A 280 18.82 11.13 19.87
C ARG A 280 17.91 10.07 19.30
N ILE A 281 17.11 10.45 18.32
CA ILE A 281 16.11 9.58 17.70
C ILE A 281 16.34 9.55 16.18
N VAL A 282 16.19 8.35 15.61
CA VAL A 282 15.95 8.15 14.17
C VAL A 282 14.64 7.40 14.01
N GLY A 283 13.73 7.96 13.20
CA GLY A 283 12.44 7.35 12.90
C GLY A 283 12.47 6.54 11.60
N PHE A 284 11.44 5.72 11.42
CA PHE A 284 11.04 5.15 10.14
C PHE A 284 9.70 5.73 9.74
N ASP A 285 9.53 5.98 8.45
CA ASP A 285 8.37 6.59 7.84
C ASP A 285 8.11 8.04 8.27
N TYR A 286 7.29 8.75 7.52
CA TYR A 286 6.98 10.13 7.82
C TYR A 286 6.08 10.29 9.06
N SER A 287 6.45 11.24 9.92
CA SER A 287 5.61 11.73 11.01
C SER A 287 5.70 13.26 11.09
N ASN A 288 4.56 13.92 11.18
CA ASN A 288 4.47 15.37 11.35
C ASN A 288 5.06 15.87 12.70
N LEU A 289 5.46 14.97 13.57
CA LEU A 289 6.15 15.34 14.82
C LEU A 289 7.65 15.55 14.64
N TYR A 290 8.24 15.12 13.53
CA TYR A 290 9.70 15.20 13.36
C TYR A 290 10.18 16.64 13.18
N ASP A 291 9.37 17.48 12.53
CA ASP A 291 9.72 18.86 12.19
C ASP A 291 9.53 19.85 13.34
N VAL A 292 8.90 19.41 14.45
CA VAL A 292 8.68 20.31 15.62
C VAL A 292 9.90 20.44 16.53
N PHE A 293 10.95 19.65 16.26
CA PHE A 293 12.20 19.68 17.05
C PHE A 293 13.27 20.51 16.34
N ASP A 294 14.21 21.03 17.14
CA ASP A 294 15.39 21.73 16.66
C ASP A 294 16.66 21.10 17.31
N PRO A 295 17.50 20.40 16.53
CA PRO A 295 17.29 20.06 15.11
C PRO A 295 16.14 19.05 14.89
N PRO A 296 15.56 18.99 13.68
CA PRO A 296 14.52 18.02 13.31
C PRO A 296 14.99 16.58 13.52
N ILE A 297 14.04 15.70 13.85
CA ILE A 297 14.31 14.26 13.98
C ILE A 297 14.56 13.66 12.61
N PRO A 298 15.74 13.09 12.34
CA PRO A 298 16.00 12.40 11.08
C PRO A 298 15.18 11.12 10.99
N PHE A 299 14.80 10.74 9.76
CA PHE A 299 14.07 9.48 9.55
C PHE A 299 14.38 8.86 8.19
N ILE A 300 14.11 7.56 8.10
CA ILE A 300 14.17 6.80 6.86
C ILE A 300 12.79 6.83 6.21
N MET A 301 12.68 7.49 5.06
CA MET A 301 11.45 7.56 4.27
C MET A 301 11.43 6.45 3.24
N GLN A 302 10.36 5.65 3.23
CA GLN A 302 10.12 4.67 2.17
C GLN A 302 9.73 5.37 0.87
N PRO A 303 10.10 4.86 -0.31
CA PRO A 303 9.74 5.43 -1.59
C PRO A 303 8.31 5.03 -2.00
N LEU A 304 7.29 5.46 -1.22
CA LEU A 304 5.91 4.97 -1.32
C LEU A 304 5.29 5.20 -2.71
N GLY A 305 5.58 6.33 -3.35
CA GLY A 305 5.13 6.61 -4.72
C GLY A 305 5.69 5.60 -5.72
N GLU A 306 6.98 5.25 -5.59
CA GLU A 306 7.63 4.27 -6.47
C GLU A 306 7.15 2.85 -6.18
N ILE A 307 6.99 2.47 -4.89
CA ILE A 307 6.40 1.18 -4.49
C ILE A 307 5.00 1.03 -5.11
N SER A 308 4.16 2.04 -4.99
CA SER A 308 2.79 2.02 -5.51
C SER A 308 2.77 1.91 -7.04
N ARG A 309 3.61 2.68 -7.73
CA ARG A 309 3.72 2.64 -9.19
C ARG A 309 4.19 1.29 -9.68
N GLN A 310 5.31 0.79 -9.16
CA GLN A 310 5.86 -0.51 -9.54
C GLN A 310 4.88 -1.65 -9.25
N ALA A 311 4.16 -1.60 -8.12
CA ALA A 311 3.17 -2.61 -7.78
C ALA A 311 1.97 -2.59 -8.74
N ALA A 312 1.45 -1.41 -9.08
CA ALA A 312 0.34 -1.28 -10.02
C ALA A 312 0.74 -1.74 -11.44
N GLU A 313 1.88 -1.28 -11.94
CA GLU A 313 2.40 -1.69 -13.25
C GLU A 313 2.64 -3.21 -13.32
N TYR A 314 3.22 -3.78 -12.27
CA TYR A 314 3.45 -5.21 -12.17
C TYR A 314 2.13 -6.00 -12.16
N LEU A 315 1.13 -5.54 -11.39
CA LEU A 315 -0.19 -6.15 -11.40
C LEU A 315 -0.84 -6.09 -12.79
N MET A 316 -0.74 -4.95 -13.50
CA MET A 316 -1.26 -4.83 -14.86
C MET A 316 -0.60 -5.82 -15.83
N GLN A 317 0.72 -6.02 -15.72
CA GLN A 317 1.45 -7.03 -16.52
C GLN A 317 0.95 -8.45 -16.23
N ILE A 318 0.72 -8.80 -14.95
CA ILE A 318 0.19 -10.11 -14.55
C ILE A 318 -1.22 -10.31 -15.10
N ILE A 319 -2.10 -9.31 -14.97
CA ILE A 319 -3.47 -9.36 -15.51
C ILE A 319 -3.45 -9.56 -17.03
N GLU A 320 -2.64 -8.83 -17.77
CA GLU A 320 -2.54 -8.97 -19.22
C GLU A 320 -1.91 -10.31 -19.66
N THR A 321 -0.94 -10.83 -18.87
CA THR A 321 -0.36 -12.17 -19.11
C THR A 321 -1.41 -13.26 -18.94
N LYS A 322 -2.19 -13.21 -17.84
CA LYS A 322 -3.30 -14.16 -17.61
C LYS A 322 -4.33 -14.13 -18.74
N ARG A 323 -4.64 -12.96 -19.26
CA ARG A 323 -5.61 -12.80 -20.36
C ARG A 323 -5.17 -13.39 -21.69
N LYS A 324 -3.88 -13.46 -21.92
CA LYS A 324 -3.28 -14.09 -23.09
C LYS A 324 -3.04 -15.58 -22.88
N ASP A 325 -3.72 -16.18 -21.90
CA ASP A 325 -3.55 -17.56 -21.46
C ASP A 325 -2.11 -17.90 -21.05
N GLY A 326 -1.34 -16.87 -20.63
CA GLY A 326 0.02 -17.04 -20.12
C GLY A 326 0.02 -17.62 -18.71
N ASP A 327 1.08 -18.33 -18.38
CA ASP A 327 1.28 -18.93 -17.06
C ASP A 327 1.81 -17.89 -16.05
N ILE A 328 0.92 -17.36 -15.23
CA ILE A 328 1.28 -16.39 -14.18
C ILE A 328 1.89 -17.04 -12.94
N SER A 329 1.86 -18.38 -12.78
CA SER A 329 2.40 -19.06 -11.60
C SER A 329 3.93 -18.97 -11.50
N LYS A 330 4.60 -18.64 -12.59
CA LYS A 330 6.05 -18.45 -12.67
C LYS A 330 6.51 -17.03 -12.43
N ILE A 331 5.57 -16.08 -12.33
CA ILE A 331 5.87 -14.67 -12.06
C ILE A 331 6.02 -14.52 -10.56
N THR A 332 7.26 -14.43 -10.08
CA THR A 332 7.59 -14.40 -8.65
C THR A 332 8.69 -13.39 -8.32
N ASP A 333 8.96 -12.46 -9.24
CA ASP A 333 10.05 -11.50 -9.08
C ASP A 333 9.82 -10.56 -7.90
N LYS A 334 10.91 -10.26 -7.22
CA LYS A 334 10.95 -9.37 -6.08
C LYS A 334 11.67 -8.08 -6.48
N ILE A 335 10.96 -6.96 -6.44
CA ILE A 335 11.52 -5.63 -6.67
C ILE A 335 11.88 -5.03 -5.32
N ILE A 336 13.14 -4.63 -5.15
CA ILE A 336 13.65 -4.04 -3.92
C ILE A 336 14.02 -2.59 -4.19
N LEU A 337 13.43 -1.67 -3.44
CA LEU A 337 13.64 -0.24 -3.56
C LEU A 337 14.40 0.31 -2.34
N GLN A 338 15.18 1.38 -2.55
CA GLN A 338 15.96 1.99 -1.49
C GLN A 338 15.16 3.08 -0.77
N GLY A 339 15.21 3.06 0.57
CA GLY A 339 14.73 4.16 1.40
C GLY A 339 15.62 5.40 1.26
N ARG A 340 15.07 6.57 1.62
CA ARG A 340 15.83 7.83 1.66
C ARG A 340 15.94 8.35 3.08
N VAL A 341 17.12 8.85 3.42
CA VAL A 341 17.34 9.57 4.69
C VAL A 341 16.83 11.01 4.55
N ILE A 342 15.93 11.42 5.41
CA ILE A 342 15.46 12.80 5.53
C ILE A 342 16.00 13.38 6.84
N ARG A 343 16.58 14.58 6.78
CA ARG A 343 17.23 15.27 7.90
C ARG A 343 16.71 16.67 8.15
N GLY A 344 15.62 17.05 7.56
CA GLY A 344 15.01 18.37 7.63
C GLY A 344 13.52 18.29 7.35
N PRO A 345 12.84 19.44 7.32
CA PRO A 345 11.42 19.51 6.99
C PRO A 345 11.12 18.89 5.61
N VAL A 346 9.96 18.24 5.50
CA VAL A 346 9.48 17.57 4.26
C VAL A 346 8.43 18.43 3.57
#